data_2993d5fead1d3b606a8dc11fb112f07b
#
_entry.id   2993d5fead1d3b606a8dc11fb112f07b
#
_cell.length_a   1.000
_cell.length_b   1.000
_cell.length_c   1.000
_cell.angle_alpha   90.00
_cell.angle_beta   90.00
_cell.angle_gamma   90.00
#
_symmetry.space_group_name_H-M   'P 1'
#
loop_
_entity.id
_entity.type
_entity.pdbx_description
1 polymer ?
#
loop_
_entity_poly.entity_id
_entity_poly.type
_entity_poly.pdbx_seq_one_letter_code
_entity_poly.pdbx_strand_id
1 'polypeptide(L)'
;MRNMDLATSNRYNLYGGDNLQVDVKVNPCVEDVEVLITAEKKTQFVNDLVEVIWDFDKHTVTTLTGYIDNRAYIIKVADILRIFALNQKVYIQTANAEFLIKYRLYEIEDVLRKQKFLRISNSEIVNIRKIADIDLNIIGRVCIRLSGNICVYVSRRYIPKIKKSLGI
;
A
#
# COMPACT_ATOMS: atom_id res chain seq x y z
N MET A 1 11.14 -25.55 27.14
CA MET A 1 10.42 -24.73 26.13
C MET A 1 10.84 -23.29 26.34
N ARG A 2 11.62 -22.74 25.42
CA ARG A 2 12.15 -21.38 25.54
C ARG A 2 11.21 -20.41 24.81
N ASN A 3 10.62 -19.50 25.57
CA ASN A 3 9.91 -18.35 25.00
C ASN A 3 10.92 -17.49 24.24
N MET A 4 10.75 -17.38 22.95
CA MET A 4 11.45 -16.39 22.12
C MET A 4 10.59 -15.13 22.06
N ASP A 5 10.79 -14.23 23.04
CA ASP A 5 10.25 -12.87 22.99
C ASP A 5 11.04 -12.08 21.94
N LEU A 6 10.49 -11.96 20.76
CA LEU A 6 10.96 -11.01 19.75
C LEU A 6 10.27 -9.66 19.97
N ALA A 7 10.71 -8.94 21.00
CA ALA A 7 10.35 -7.55 21.18
C ALA A 7 11.28 -6.67 20.32
N THR A 8 10.77 -6.17 19.21
CA THR A 8 11.50 -5.14 18.43
C THR A 8 11.08 -3.77 18.97
N SER A 9 11.96 -3.16 19.79
CA SER A 9 11.76 -1.79 20.28
C SER A 9 12.42 -0.79 19.33
N ASN A 10 11.62 0.07 18.69
CA ASN A 10 12.11 1.18 17.89
C ASN A 10 11.84 2.50 18.62
N ARG A 11 12.91 3.23 18.97
CA ARG A 11 12.80 4.58 19.56
C ARG A 11 12.87 5.62 18.46
N TYR A 12 11.81 6.39 18.33
CA TYR A 12 11.77 7.57 17.44
C TYR A 12 11.82 8.82 18.29
N ASN A 13 12.83 9.67 18.04
CA ASN A 13 12.94 10.99 18.67
C ASN A 13 12.33 12.01 17.71
N LEU A 14 11.12 12.49 18.00
CA LEU A 14 10.51 13.60 17.28
C LEU A 14 10.89 14.91 17.97
N TYR A 15 11.25 15.91 17.18
CA TYR A 15 11.58 17.25 17.65
C TYR A 15 10.45 17.81 18.53
N GLY A 16 10.72 17.99 19.85
CA GLY A 16 9.80 18.64 20.77
C GLY A 16 9.30 17.80 21.94
N GLY A 17 10.18 17.21 22.74
CA GLY A 17 9.90 16.87 24.16
C GLY A 17 9.11 15.60 24.46
N ASP A 18 8.35 15.03 23.54
CA ASP A 18 7.60 13.78 23.76
C ASP A 18 8.36 12.59 23.14
N ASN A 19 8.88 11.70 23.98
CA ASN A 19 9.51 10.46 23.53
C ASN A 19 8.42 9.41 23.23
N LEU A 20 8.24 9.08 21.93
CA LEU A 20 7.38 7.98 21.52
C LEU A 20 8.20 6.68 21.47
N GLN A 21 7.81 5.70 22.27
CA GLN A 21 8.33 4.34 22.22
C GLN A 21 7.23 3.42 21.66
N VAL A 22 7.56 2.62 20.67
CA VAL A 22 6.65 1.64 20.07
C VAL A 22 7.19 0.24 20.33
N ASP A 23 6.47 -0.54 21.12
CA ASP A 23 6.74 -1.96 21.36
C ASP A 23 5.70 -2.80 20.63
N VAL A 24 6.17 -3.79 19.85
CA VAL A 24 5.31 -4.73 19.15
C VAL A 24 5.46 -6.11 19.77
N LYS A 25 4.35 -6.65 20.29
CA LYS A 25 4.27 -8.04 20.77
C LYS A 25 3.39 -8.84 19.84
N VAL A 26 3.92 -9.95 19.32
CA VAL A 26 3.16 -10.88 18.47
C VAL A 26 2.70 -12.05 19.32
N ASN A 27 1.38 -12.25 19.39
CA ASN A 27 0.77 -13.38 20.08
C ASN A 27 -0.09 -14.18 19.09
N PRO A 28 0.29 -15.45 18.78
CA PRO A 28 -0.46 -16.27 17.82
C PRO A 28 -1.90 -16.61 18.24
N CYS A 29 -2.26 -16.38 19.52
CA CYS A 29 -3.59 -16.67 20.06
C CYS A 29 -4.55 -15.46 19.98
N VAL A 30 -4.10 -14.33 19.45
CA VAL A 30 -4.93 -13.13 19.28
C VAL A 30 -5.43 -13.08 17.85
N GLU A 31 -6.75 -13.07 17.67
CA GLU A 31 -7.39 -13.03 16.33
C GLU A 31 -7.35 -11.63 15.71
N ASP A 32 -7.44 -10.58 16.54
CA ASP A 32 -7.46 -9.18 16.11
C ASP A 32 -6.24 -8.40 16.61
N VAL A 33 -5.93 -7.29 15.92
CA VAL A 33 -4.86 -6.36 16.34
C VAL A 33 -5.40 -5.46 17.45
N GLU A 34 -4.75 -5.52 18.62
CA GLU A 34 -5.03 -4.62 19.74
C GLU A 34 -3.92 -3.56 19.83
N VAL A 35 -4.30 -2.29 19.98
CA VAL A 35 -3.36 -1.18 20.18
C VAL A 35 -3.59 -0.58 21.56
N LEU A 36 -2.60 -0.74 22.45
CA LEU A 36 -2.60 -0.15 23.78
C LEU A 36 -1.70 1.08 23.83
N ILE A 37 -2.27 2.24 24.14
CA ILE A 37 -1.53 3.48 24.33
C ILE A 37 -1.43 3.76 25.83
N THR A 38 -0.20 3.78 26.35
CA THR A 38 0.07 4.13 27.75
C THR A 38 0.74 5.48 27.83
N ALA A 39 0.15 6.40 28.55
CA ALA A 39 0.68 7.75 28.77
C ALA A 39 0.38 8.22 30.20
N GLU A 40 1.21 9.11 30.74
CA GLU A 40 0.98 9.71 32.07
C GLU A 40 -0.31 10.54 32.10
N LYS A 41 -0.57 11.29 31.02
CA LYS A 41 -1.75 12.16 30.86
C LYS A 41 -2.30 12.09 29.46
N LYS A 42 -3.60 12.31 29.31
CA LYS A 42 -4.27 12.44 28.00
C LYS A 42 -3.98 13.83 27.41
N THR A 43 -2.84 13.96 26.73
CA THR A 43 -2.42 15.21 26.06
C THR A 43 -3.04 15.33 24.66
N GLN A 44 -2.90 16.50 24.01
CA GLN A 44 -3.31 16.68 22.62
C GLN A 44 -2.57 15.69 21.70
N PHE A 45 -1.28 15.48 21.94
CA PHE A 45 -0.48 14.48 21.20
C PHE A 45 -1.09 13.06 21.28
N VAL A 46 -1.56 12.64 22.46
CA VAL A 46 -2.21 11.33 22.62
C VAL A 46 -3.53 11.29 21.84
N ASN A 47 -4.31 12.37 21.84
CA ASN A 47 -5.55 12.45 21.05
C ASN A 47 -5.26 12.38 19.55
N ASP A 48 -4.28 13.12 19.07
CA ASP A 48 -3.88 13.12 17.65
C ASP A 48 -3.38 11.72 17.21
N LEU A 49 -2.63 11.03 18.10
CA LEU A 49 -2.18 9.66 17.84
C LEU A 49 -3.35 8.68 17.76
N VAL A 50 -4.32 8.80 18.68
CA VAL A 50 -5.55 7.99 18.66
C VAL A 50 -6.33 8.25 17.36
N GLU A 51 -6.49 9.51 16.94
CA GLU A 51 -7.17 9.86 15.69
C GLU A 51 -6.46 9.24 14.47
N VAL A 52 -5.13 9.30 14.41
CA VAL A 52 -4.34 8.68 13.32
C VAL A 52 -4.57 7.17 13.28
N ILE A 53 -4.61 6.50 14.43
CA ILE A 53 -4.85 5.04 14.50
C ILE A 53 -6.27 4.72 14.05
N TRP A 54 -7.28 5.44 14.53
CA TRP A 54 -8.68 5.28 14.13
C TRP A 54 -8.87 5.56 12.63
N ASP A 55 -8.20 6.57 12.10
CA ASP A 55 -8.26 6.95 10.69
C ASP A 55 -7.57 5.89 9.80
N PHE A 56 -6.53 5.23 10.32
CA PHE A 56 -5.89 4.11 9.65
C PHE A 56 -6.84 2.91 9.50
N ASP A 57 -7.57 2.56 10.55
CA ASP A 57 -8.50 1.44 10.54
C ASP A 57 -9.75 1.74 9.68
N LYS A 58 -10.37 2.90 9.85
CA LYS A 58 -11.61 3.28 9.14
C LYS A 58 -11.46 3.46 7.63
N HIS A 59 -10.25 3.77 7.13
CA HIS A 59 -10.03 4.16 5.73
C HIS A 59 -9.10 3.21 4.95
N THR A 60 -8.75 2.06 5.51
CA THR A 60 -7.98 1.06 4.76
C THR A 60 -8.93 0.18 3.96
N VAL A 61 -9.08 0.48 2.69
CA VAL A 61 -9.85 -0.36 1.76
C VAL A 61 -9.12 -1.69 1.57
N THR A 62 -9.69 -2.77 2.07
CA THR A 62 -9.10 -4.12 1.99
C THR A 62 -9.55 -4.89 0.76
N THR A 63 -10.71 -4.53 0.21
CA THR A 63 -11.30 -5.19 -0.97
C THR A 63 -11.87 -4.17 -1.95
N LEU A 64 -11.90 -4.55 -3.21
CA LEU A 64 -12.55 -3.82 -4.30
C LEU A 64 -13.48 -4.74 -5.06
N THR A 65 -14.54 -4.18 -5.66
CA THR A 65 -15.43 -4.93 -6.54
C THR A 65 -15.00 -4.76 -8.00
N GLY A 66 -14.72 -5.88 -8.67
CA GLY A 66 -14.45 -5.92 -10.09
C GLY A 66 -15.45 -6.80 -10.83
N TYR A 67 -15.49 -6.71 -12.16
CA TYR A 67 -16.47 -7.38 -12.99
C TYR A 67 -15.80 -8.14 -14.14
N ILE A 68 -16.26 -9.38 -14.38
CA ILE A 68 -16.01 -10.16 -15.59
C ILE A 68 -17.37 -10.66 -16.09
N ASP A 69 -17.69 -10.43 -17.35
CA ASP A 69 -18.94 -10.90 -17.99
C ASP A 69 -20.21 -10.66 -17.16
N ASN A 70 -20.38 -9.44 -16.65
CA ASN A 70 -21.48 -9.02 -15.77
C ASN A 70 -21.55 -9.72 -14.40
N ARG A 71 -20.56 -10.53 -14.03
CA ARG A 71 -20.45 -11.07 -12.67
C ARG A 71 -19.56 -10.18 -11.83
N ALA A 72 -19.98 -9.90 -10.59
CA ALA A 72 -19.21 -9.15 -9.61
C ALA A 72 -18.31 -10.08 -8.80
N TYR A 73 -17.05 -9.66 -8.62
CA TYR A 73 -16.02 -10.36 -7.83
C TYR A 73 -15.49 -9.45 -6.77
N ILE A 74 -15.28 -9.98 -5.57
CA ILE A 74 -14.61 -9.28 -4.48
C ILE A 74 -13.11 -9.57 -4.57
N ILE A 75 -12.32 -8.54 -4.83
CA ILE A 75 -10.88 -8.61 -5.05
C ILE A 75 -10.18 -8.07 -3.82
N LYS A 76 -9.32 -8.85 -3.18
CA LYS A 76 -8.46 -8.37 -2.11
C LYS A 76 -7.43 -7.40 -2.68
N VAL A 77 -7.30 -6.23 -2.08
CA VAL A 77 -6.32 -5.20 -2.54
C VAL A 77 -4.88 -5.74 -2.49
N ALA A 78 -4.60 -6.64 -1.55
CA ALA A 78 -3.32 -7.32 -1.45
C ALA A 78 -2.97 -8.21 -2.67
N ASP A 79 -3.97 -8.69 -3.43
CA ASP A 79 -3.78 -9.56 -4.60
C ASP A 79 -3.61 -8.77 -5.91
N ILE A 80 -3.85 -7.46 -5.87
CA ILE A 80 -3.73 -6.59 -7.05
C ILE A 80 -2.25 -6.42 -7.40
N LEU A 81 -1.91 -6.70 -8.66
CA LEU A 81 -0.59 -6.44 -9.24
C LEU A 81 -0.50 -5.03 -9.79
N ARG A 82 -1.48 -4.65 -10.62
CA ARG A 82 -1.60 -3.32 -11.21
C ARG A 82 -3.06 -2.95 -11.51
N ILE A 83 -3.28 -1.66 -11.71
CA ILE A 83 -4.54 -1.09 -12.19
C ILE A 83 -4.22 -0.27 -13.42
N PHE A 84 -4.94 -0.47 -14.50
CA PHE A 84 -4.64 0.20 -15.76
C PHE A 84 -5.89 0.61 -16.53
N ALA A 85 -5.73 1.67 -17.30
CA ALA A 85 -6.77 2.17 -18.21
C ALA A 85 -6.51 1.68 -19.63
N LEU A 86 -7.53 1.09 -20.25
CA LEU A 86 -7.52 0.64 -21.64
C LEU A 86 -8.89 0.93 -22.26
N ASN A 87 -8.95 1.53 -23.45
CA ASN A 87 -10.19 1.82 -24.18
C ASN A 87 -11.24 2.53 -23.29
N GLN A 88 -10.82 3.58 -22.57
CA GLN A 88 -11.65 4.39 -21.66
C GLN A 88 -12.23 3.61 -20.46
N LYS A 89 -11.83 2.39 -20.24
CA LYS A 89 -12.21 1.55 -19.11
C LYS A 89 -11.01 1.34 -18.20
N VAL A 90 -11.26 1.06 -16.92
CA VAL A 90 -10.21 0.80 -15.94
C VAL A 90 -10.33 -0.64 -15.45
N TYR A 91 -9.19 -1.31 -15.40
CA TYR A 91 -9.08 -2.72 -15.04
C TYR A 91 -8.14 -2.91 -13.86
N ILE A 92 -8.46 -3.85 -13.00
CA ILE A 92 -7.57 -4.44 -12.00
C ILE A 92 -7.00 -5.72 -12.59
N GLN A 93 -5.68 -5.89 -12.51
CA GLN A 93 -5.02 -7.16 -12.83
C GLN A 93 -4.50 -7.83 -11.55
N THR A 94 -4.88 -9.07 -11.36
CA THR A 94 -4.32 -10.00 -10.36
C THR A 94 -3.43 -11.04 -11.06
N ALA A 95 -2.88 -11.99 -10.32
CA ALA A 95 -2.13 -13.10 -10.92
C ALA A 95 -3.01 -14.01 -11.82
N ASN A 96 -4.31 -14.05 -11.57
CA ASN A 96 -5.22 -15.03 -12.19
C ASN A 96 -6.15 -14.43 -13.23
N ALA A 97 -6.50 -13.15 -13.16
CA ALA A 97 -7.50 -12.53 -14.01
C ALA A 97 -7.39 -11.00 -14.05
N GLU A 98 -8.09 -10.42 -15.04
CA GLU A 98 -8.34 -8.99 -15.17
C GLU A 98 -9.82 -8.70 -14.93
N PHE A 99 -10.09 -7.67 -14.14
CA PHE A 99 -11.43 -7.29 -13.73
C PHE A 99 -11.70 -5.84 -14.12
N LEU A 100 -12.80 -5.59 -14.80
CA LEU A 100 -13.29 -4.23 -15.03
C LEU A 100 -13.73 -3.61 -13.71
N ILE A 101 -13.38 -2.33 -13.47
CA ILE A 101 -13.90 -1.57 -12.32
C ILE A 101 -14.63 -0.31 -12.77
N LYS A 102 -15.56 0.16 -11.92
CA LYS A 102 -16.38 1.36 -12.19
C LYS A 102 -15.75 2.66 -11.71
N TYR A 103 -14.44 2.66 -11.49
CA TYR A 103 -13.68 3.84 -11.10
C TYR A 103 -12.96 4.45 -12.29
N ARG A 104 -12.73 5.76 -12.24
CA ARG A 104 -11.69 6.40 -13.05
C ARG A 104 -10.33 6.15 -12.37
N LEU A 105 -9.24 6.23 -13.16
CA LEU A 105 -7.91 5.90 -12.63
C LEU A 105 -7.46 6.86 -11.52
N TYR A 106 -7.87 8.13 -11.56
CA TYR A 106 -7.57 9.08 -10.50
C TYR A 106 -8.40 8.82 -9.22
N GLU A 107 -9.65 8.37 -9.35
CA GLU A 107 -10.50 8.03 -8.21
C GLU A 107 -9.92 6.82 -7.45
N ILE A 108 -9.52 5.78 -8.16
CA ILE A 108 -8.93 4.60 -7.52
C ILE A 108 -7.53 4.90 -6.95
N GLU A 109 -6.76 5.82 -7.53
CA GLU A 109 -5.51 6.31 -6.95
C GLU A 109 -5.75 6.95 -5.58
N ASP A 110 -6.82 7.74 -5.44
CA ASP A 110 -7.19 8.38 -4.17
C ASP A 110 -7.71 7.36 -3.15
N VAL A 111 -8.57 6.44 -3.55
CA VAL A 111 -9.07 5.34 -2.70
C VAL A 111 -7.91 4.52 -2.12
N LEU A 112 -6.85 4.29 -2.91
CA LEU A 112 -5.68 3.50 -2.52
C LEU A 112 -4.52 4.35 -1.99
N ARG A 113 -4.71 5.66 -1.76
CA ARG A 113 -3.65 6.61 -1.39
C ARG A 113 -2.87 6.20 -0.14
N LYS A 114 -3.54 5.62 0.86
CA LYS A 114 -2.91 5.11 2.10
C LYS A 114 -2.22 3.76 1.92
N GLN A 115 -2.29 3.15 0.73
CA GLN A 115 -1.72 1.86 0.42
C GLN A 115 -0.46 1.98 -0.44
N LYS A 116 0.27 0.90 -0.58
CA LYS A 116 1.53 0.86 -1.31
C LYS A 116 1.30 0.73 -2.83
N PHE A 117 0.51 1.68 -3.38
CA PHE A 117 0.30 1.81 -4.83
C PHE A 117 1.00 3.05 -5.38
N LEU A 118 1.54 2.95 -6.57
CA LEU A 118 2.32 4.01 -7.21
C LEU A 118 1.91 4.20 -8.66
N ARG A 119 1.53 5.41 -9.02
CA ARG A 119 1.24 5.77 -10.39
C ARG A 119 2.52 5.87 -11.20
N ILE A 120 2.60 5.11 -12.30
CA ILE A 120 3.79 5.02 -13.17
C ILE A 120 3.59 5.66 -14.54
N SER A 121 2.32 5.89 -14.92
CA SER A 121 1.96 6.58 -16.17
C SER A 121 0.59 7.24 -16.06
N ASN A 122 0.14 7.90 -17.14
CA ASN A 122 -1.22 8.42 -17.24
C ASN A 122 -2.30 7.34 -17.15
N SER A 123 -1.93 6.12 -17.54
CA SER A 123 -2.84 5.00 -17.70
C SER A 123 -2.57 3.84 -16.74
N GLU A 124 -1.61 3.95 -15.80
CA GLU A 124 -1.21 2.79 -15.02
C GLU A 124 -0.72 3.11 -13.60
N ILE A 125 -1.16 2.29 -12.67
CA ILE A 125 -0.81 2.27 -11.24
C ILE A 125 -0.34 0.85 -10.91
N VAL A 126 0.75 0.71 -10.15
CA VAL A 126 1.30 -0.58 -9.72
C VAL A 126 1.30 -0.72 -8.21
N ASN A 127 1.18 -1.95 -7.74
CA ASN A 127 1.36 -2.28 -6.34
C ASN A 127 2.86 -2.45 -6.04
N ILE A 128 3.42 -1.55 -5.21
CA ILE A 128 4.84 -1.56 -4.85
C ILE A 128 5.24 -2.91 -4.22
N ARG A 129 4.36 -3.53 -3.44
CA ARG A 129 4.62 -4.82 -2.78
C ARG A 129 4.71 -6.00 -3.75
N LYS A 130 4.29 -5.81 -4.99
CA LYS A 130 4.30 -6.82 -6.06
C LYS A 130 5.42 -6.58 -7.08
N ILE A 131 6.28 -5.58 -6.87
CA ILE A 131 7.46 -5.34 -7.69
C ILE A 131 8.49 -6.42 -7.37
N ALA A 132 8.89 -7.16 -8.39
CA ALA A 132 9.96 -8.15 -8.31
C ALA A 132 11.34 -7.49 -8.53
N ASP A 133 11.44 -6.67 -9.59
CA ASP A 133 12.64 -5.90 -9.91
C ASP A 133 12.34 -4.67 -10.77
N ILE A 134 13.34 -3.79 -10.91
CA ILE A 134 13.28 -2.58 -11.70
C ILE A 134 14.53 -2.50 -12.58
N ASP A 135 14.34 -2.49 -13.88
CA ASP A 135 15.42 -2.30 -14.84
C ASP A 135 15.56 -0.80 -15.18
N LEU A 136 16.71 -0.25 -14.77
CA LEU A 136 17.11 1.13 -15.02
C LEU A 136 18.02 1.27 -16.24
N ASN A 137 18.48 0.15 -16.84
CA ASN A 137 19.49 0.14 -17.90
C ASN A 137 18.93 0.37 -19.30
N ILE A 138 17.61 0.34 -19.48
CA ILE A 138 17.01 0.60 -20.78
C ILE A 138 17.11 2.09 -21.08
N ILE A 139 17.87 2.48 -22.09
CA ILE A 139 18.14 3.86 -22.48
C ILE A 139 16.82 4.63 -22.59
N GLY A 140 16.61 5.60 -21.69
CA GLY A 140 15.46 6.49 -21.65
C GLY A 140 14.14 5.88 -21.20
N ARG A 141 14.13 4.63 -20.72
CA ARG A 141 12.94 3.95 -20.17
C ARG A 141 13.29 3.22 -18.89
N VAL A 142 12.36 3.20 -17.95
CA VAL A 142 12.43 2.38 -16.74
C VAL A 142 11.36 1.30 -16.89
N CYS A 143 11.76 0.04 -16.77
CA CYS A 143 10.84 -1.09 -16.76
C CYS A 143 10.71 -1.61 -15.33
N ILE A 144 9.47 -1.81 -14.88
CA ILE A 144 9.14 -2.45 -13.61
C ILE A 144 8.63 -3.85 -13.94
N ARG A 145 9.26 -4.87 -13.36
CA ARG A 145 8.76 -6.24 -13.42
C ARG A 145 7.97 -6.54 -12.16
N LEU A 146 6.70 -6.89 -12.35
CA LEU A 146 5.80 -7.33 -11.29
C LEU A 146 5.86 -8.85 -11.13
N SER A 147 5.38 -9.34 -10.00
CA SER A 147 5.15 -10.76 -9.79
C SER A 147 4.33 -11.35 -10.95
N GLY A 148 4.65 -12.58 -11.39
CA GLY A 148 4.00 -13.18 -12.55
C GLY A 148 4.58 -12.74 -13.91
N ASN A 149 5.79 -12.18 -13.95
CA ASN A 149 6.52 -11.79 -15.17
C ASN A 149 5.85 -10.67 -16.00
N ILE A 150 5.04 -9.84 -15.39
CA ILE A 150 4.41 -8.70 -16.05
C ILE A 150 5.40 -7.54 -16.07
N CYS A 151 5.84 -7.12 -17.28
CA CYS A 151 6.66 -5.92 -17.46
C CYS A 151 5.79 -4.71 -17.78
N VAL A 152 6.02 -3.62 -17.07
CA VAL A 152 5.35 -2.32 -17.27
C VAL A 152 6.37 -1.20 -17.39
N TYR A 153 6.09 -0.21 -18.24
CA TYR A 153 7.03 0.87 -18.52
C TYR A 153 6.61 2.16 -17.83
N VAL A 154 7.57 2.78 -17.17
CA VAL A 154 7.40 4.06 -16.50
C VAL A 154 7.45 5.20 -17.50
N SER A 155 6.46 6.05 -17.51
CA SER A 155 6.50 7.30 -18.27
C SER A 155 7.53 8.26 -17.68
N ARG A 156 8.32 8.94 -18.51
CA ARG A 156 9.46 9.79 -18.13
C ARG A 156 9.13 10.76 -16.98
N ARG A 157 7.98 11.41 -17.02
CA ARG A 157 7.55 12.37 -16.00
C ARG A 157 7.32 11.76 -14.60
N TYR A 158 7.10 10.45 -14.52
CA TYR A 158 6.88 9.74 -13.26
C TYR A 158 8.16 9.17 -12.64
N ILE A 159 9.27 9.10 -13.41
CA ILE A 159 10.55 8.54 -12.95
C ILE A 159 11.05 9.19 -11.65
N PRO A 160 11.07 10.54 -11.50
CA PRO A 160 11.56 11.15 -10.26
C PRO A 160 10.73 10.75 -9.02
N LYS A 161 9.38 10.72 -9.17
CA LYS A 161 8.46 10.29 -8.11
C LYS A 161 8.72 8.84 -7.69
N ILE A 162 8.95 7.97 -8.67
CA ILE A 162 9.19 6.54 -8.45
C ILE A 162 10.51 6.32 -7.74
N LYS A 163 11.60 6.93 -8.21
CA LYS A 163 12.91 6.86 -7.55
C LYS A 163 12.81 7.28 -6.08
N LYS A 164 12.18 8.42 -5.81
CA LYS A 164 11.96 8.91 -4.44
C LYS A 164 11.14 7.93 -3.61
N SER A 165 10.07 7.35 -4.17
CA SER A 165 9.19 6.43 -3.43
C SER A 165 9.81 5.08 -3.12
N LEU A 166 10.80 4.66 -3.91
CA LEU A 166 11.50 3.37 -3.79
C LEU A 166 12.90 3.51 -3.16
N GLY A 167 13.36 4.74 -2.90
CA GLY A 167 14.66 4.98 -2.27
C GLY A 167 15.87 4.73 -3.19
N ILE A 168 15.70 4.90 -4.53
CA ILE A 168 16.73 4.65 -5.56
C ILE A 168 17.03 5.89 -6.39
#